data_087501e4e4823c04b156cd5ce78bc45c
#
_entry.id   087501e4e4823c04b156cd5ce78bc45c
#
_cell.length_a   1.000
_cell.length_b   1.000
_cell.length_c   1.000
_cell.angle_alpha   90.00
_cell.angle_beta   90.00
_cell.angle_gamma   90.00
#
_symmetry.space_group_name_H-M   'P 1'
#
loop_
_entity.id
_entity.type
_entity.pdbx_description
1 polymer ?
#
loop_
_entity_poly.entity_id
_entity_poly.type
_entity_poly.pdbx_seq_one_letter_code
_entity_poly.pdbx_strand_id
1 'polypeptide(L)'
;MTVFFGTLLSLTRMKLKPIQDKQIEIDTKKKILGAVIDISDLDPEQILATYNEKMVSVVLNYDNEVVEIDSKGNAIVAEEINIQKNYKLKPEDRLYPIFMYNSNSSDEFEIYQTMKTVDSYIFPMFGNGLWEWISGYVALEKDLNTIKGVAFDHKQETPGLGARISSNEIQDRYKKKKIFDNNGDLISITMLKGENNRTINEHQVDGMSGATITGNGLNKMILHYFECYQGYINKNKLNAVIKTSKN
;
A
#
# COMPACT_ATOMS: atom_id res chain seq x y z
N MET A 1 21.86 27.50 -30.78
CA MET A 1 22.30 26.56 -29.73
C MET A 1 21.16 26.08 -28.85
N THR A 2 20.39 26.95 -28.17
CA THR A 2 19.26 26.55 -27.27
C THR A 2 18.17 25.71 -27.94
N VAL A 3 17.76 26.06 -29.17
CA VAL A 3 16.73 25.29 -29.92
C VAL A 3 17.22 23.87 -30.24
N PHE A 4 18.48 23.71 -30.64
CA PHE A 4 19.06 22.40 -30.93
C PHE A 4 19.08 21.50 -29.68
N PHE A 5 19.57 22.02 -28.54
CA PHE A 5 19.55 21.23 -27.30
C PHE A 5 18.14 20.99 -26.78
N GLY A 6 17.23 21.95 -26.93
CA GLY A 6 15.81 21.77 -26.56
C GLY A 6 15.13 20.67 -27.36
N THR A 7 15.34 20.63 -28.69
CA THR A 7 14.80 19.57 -29.54
C THR A 7 15.41 18.21 -29.25
N LEU A 8 16.74 18.14 -29.03
CA LEU A 8 17.42 16.92 -28.69
C LEU A 8 16.91 16.33 -27.36
N LEU A 9 16.77 17.16 -26.33
CA LEU A 9 16.21 16.75 -25.03
C LEU A 9 14.75 16.28 -25.15
N SER A 10 13.92 16.99 -25.96
CA SER A 10 12.53 16.61 -26.19
C SER A 10 12.43 15.26 -26.90
N LEU A 11 13.21 15.03 -27.95
CA LEU A 11 13.25 13.75 -28.67
C LEU A 11 13.73 12.59 -27.80
N THR A 12 14.78 12.83 -26.99
CA THR A 12 15.29 11.83 -26.02
C THR A 12 14.24 11.48 -25.00
N ARG A 13 13.54 12.49 -24.43
CA ARG A 13 12.43 12.27 -23.48
C ARG A 13 11.30 11.45 -24.11
N MET A 14 10.89 11.77 -25.34
CA MET A 14 9.84 11.03 -26.02
C MET A 14 10.21 9.55 -26.24
N LYS A 15 11.45 9.25 -26.60
CA LYS A 15 11.93 7.86 -26.78
C LYS A 15 12.06 7.10 -25.46
N LEU A 16 12.48 7.78 -24.38
CA LEU A 16 12.68 7.14 -23.08
C LEU A 16 11.38 6.98 -22.28
N LYS A 17 10.35 7.80 -22.55
CA LYS A 17 9.11 7.79 -21.80
C LYS A 17 8.44 6.41 -21.71
N PRO A 18 8.25 5.63 -22.80
CA PRO A 18 7.62 4.32 -22.72
C PRO A 18 8.41 3.33 -21.83
N ILE A 19 9.76 3.43 -21.89
CA ILE A 19 10.63 2.58 -21.05
C ILE A 19 10.51 2.97 -19.58
N GLN A 20 10.46 4.27 -19.30
CA GLN A 20 10.27 4.77 -17.93
C GLN A 20 8.89 4.40 -17.38
N ASP A 21 7.83 4.55 -18.18
CA ASP A 21 6.47 4.21 -17.78
C ASP A 21 6.37 2.70 -17.45
N LYS A 22 6.95 1.83 -18.28
CA LYS A 22 7.02 0.39 -18.01
C LYS A 22 7.82 0.07 -16.74
N GLN A 23 8.92 0.77 -16.49
CA GLN A 23 9.73 0.56 -15.27
C GLN A 23 8.95 0.99 -14.02
N ILE A 24 8.22 2.10 -14.09
CA ILE A 24 7.36 2.57 -12.99
C ILE A 24 6.26 1.54 -12.70
N GLU A 25 5.64 0.98 -13.74
CA GLU A 25 4.66 -0.09 -13.59
C GLU A 25 5.23 -1.30 -12.86
N ILE A 26 6.39 -1.80 -13.32
CA ILE A 26 7.07 -2.95 -12.69
C ILE A 26 7.40 -2.64 -11.23
N ASP A 27 7.98 -1.47 -10.94
CA ASP A 27 8.33 -1.07 -9.56
C ASP A 27 7.09 -0.97 -8.65
N THR A 28 5.97 -0.47 -9.18
CA THR A 28 4.70 -0.39 -8.46
C THR A 28 4.18 -1.79 -8.13
N LYS A 29 4.07 -2.66 -9.14
CA LYS A 29 3.60 -4.05 -8.97
C LYS A 29 4.52 -4.85 -8.06
N LYS A 30 5.83 -4.62 -8.16
CA LYS A 30 6.85 -5.19 -7.27
C LYS A 30 6.61 -4.81 -5.81
N LYS A 31 6.35 -3.54 -5.51
CA LYS A 31 6.07 -3.08 -4.14
C LYS A 31 4.76 -3.64 -3.59
N ILE A 32 3.72 -3.72 -4.42
CA ILE A 32 2.43 -4.30 -4.03
C ILE A 32 2.60 -5.77 -3.66
N LEU A 33 3.23 -6.56 -4.54
CA LEU A 33 3.50 -7.98 -4.29
C LEU A 33 4.43 -8.19 -3.09
N GLY A 34 5.48 -7.38 -2.96
CA GLY A 34 6.46 -7.47 -1.87
C GLY A 34 5.86 -7.24 -0.48
N ALA A 35 4.67 -6.62 -0.38
CA ALA A 35 3.94 -6.51 0.87
C ALA A 35 3.27 -7.83 1.29
N VAL A 36 3.09 -8.81 0.39
CA VAL A 36 2.36 -10.06 0.66
C VAL A 36 3.18 -11.32 0.49
N ILE A 37 4.14 -11.34 -0.45
CA ILE A 37 5.02 -12.50 -0.73
C ILE A 37 6.47 -12.07 -0.81
N ASP A 38 7.38 -13.03 -0.62
CA ASP A 38 8.79 -12.82 -0.92
C ASP A 38 8.99 -12.83 -2.44
N ILE A 39 9.59 -11.76 -2.95
CA ILE A 39 9.83 -11.53 -4.37
C ILE A 39 11.31 -11.48 -4.73
N SER A 40 12.19 -11.85 -3.78
CA SER A 40 13.65 -11.72 -3.92
C SER A 40 14.21 -12.49 -5.12
N ASP A 41 13.60 -13.63 -5.45
CA ASP A 41 14.03 -14.52 -6.51
C ASP A 41 13.26 -14.33 -7.83
N LEU A 42 12.32 -13.35 -7.89
CA LEU A 42 11.51 -13.13 -9.08
C LEU A 42 12.15 -12.08 -10.00
N ASP A 43 12.23 -12.41 -11.28
CA ASP A 43 12.59 -11.45 -12.32
C ASP A 43 11.39 -10.52 -12.67
N PRO A 44 11.62 -9.43 -13.44
CA PRO A 44 10.57 -8.49 -13.79
C PRO A 44 9.36 -9.11 -14.55
N GLU A 45 9.59 -10.11 -15.38
CA GLU A 45 8.53 -10.78 -16.14
C GLU A 45 7.70 -11.68 -15.23
N GLN A 46 8.35 -12.40 -14.33
CA GLN A 46 7.69 -13.21 -13.29
C GLN A 46 6.87 -12.35 -12.32
N ILE A 47 7.36 -11.16 -11.95
CA ILE A 47 6.62 -10.20 -11.13
C ILE A 47 5.33 -9.78 -11.83
N LEU A 48 5.41 -9.40 -13.12
CA LEU A 48 4.24 -9.01 -13.90
C LEU A 48 3.25 -10.16 -14.07
N ALA A 49 3.75 -11.37 -14.38
CA ALA A 49 2.92 -12.56 -14.52
C ALA A 49 2.19 -12.90 -13.22
N THR A 50 2.91 -12.96 -12.10
CA THR A 50 2.34 -13.23 -10.77
C THR A 50 1.31 -12.19 -10.36
N TYR A 51 1.61 -10.90 -10.62
CA TYR A 51 0.67 -9.82 -10.34
C TYR A 51 -0.62 -9.99 -11.14
N ASN A 52 -0.53 -10.17 -12.46
CA ASN A 52 -1.69 -10.28 -13.33
C ASN A 52 -2.52 -11.55 -13.06
N GLU A 53 -1.89 -12.63 -12.59
CA GLU A 53 -2.57 -13.88 -12.26
C GLU A 53 -3.28 -13.83 -10.89
N LYS A 54 -2.66 -13.16 -9.89
CA LYS A 54 -3.05 -13.33 -8.47
C LYS A 54 -3.60 -12.06 -7.82
N MET A 55 -3.60 -10.94 -8.54
CA MET A 55 -4.05 -9.66 -7.99
C MET A 55 -5.33 -9.18 -8.67
N VAL A 56 -6.25 -8.71 -7.85
CA VAL A 56 -7.43 -7.94 -8.28
C VAL A 56 -7.46 -6.65 -7.51
N SER A 57 -7.98 -5.59 -8.12
CA SER A 57 -8.06 -4.29 -7.48
C SER A 57 -9.48 -3.72 -7.53
N VAL A 58 -9.81 -2.90 -6.54
CA VAL A 58 -11.01 -2.07 -6.50
C VAL A 58 -10.63 -0.66 -6.08
N VAL A 59 -11.46 0.30 -6.46
CA VAL A 59 -11.28 1.68 -6.04
C VAL A 59 -12.51 2.13 -5.28
N LEU A 60 -12.29 2.76 -4.13
CA LEU A 60 -13.35 3.31 -3.30
C LEU A 60 -13.39 4.84 -3.43
N ASN A 61 -14.58 5.42 -3.27
CA ASN A 61 -14.74 6.84 -2.98
C ASN A 61 -14.58 7.13 -1.47
N TYR A 62 -14.80 8.39 -1.09
CA TYR A 62 -14.74 8.82 0.32
C TYR A 62 -15.75 8.10 1.23
N ASP A 63 -16.91 7.72 0.70
CA ASP A 63 -17.97 7.02 1.44
C ASP A 63 -17.74 5.50 1.52
N ASN A 64 -16.58 5.03 1.08
CA ASN A 64 -16.21 3.61 1.01
C ASN A 64 -17.09 2.77 0.07
N GLU A 65 -17.62 3.39 -0.98
CA GLU A 65 -18.34 2.73 -2.05
C GLU A 65 -17.39 2.45 -3.22
N VAL A 66 -17.56 1.29 -3.86
CA VAL A 66 -16.77 0.92 -5.04
C VAL A 66 -17.17 1.80 -6.22
N VAL A 67 -16.17 2.39 -6.88
CA VAL A 67 -16.34 3.22 -8.08
C VAL A 67 -15.51 2.64 -9.23
N GLU A 68 -16.15 2.47 -10.39
CA GLU A 68 -15.55 1.88 -11.58
C GLU A 68 -15.30 2.89 -12.71
N ILE A 69 -16.04 4.00 -12.67
CA ILE A 69 -15.97 5.05 -13.68
C ILE A 69 -15.83 6.44 -13.04
N ASP A 70 -15.11 7.32 -13.72
CA ASP A 70 -14.99 8.72 -13.33
C ASP A 70 -16.21 9.56 -13.78
N SER A 71 -16.24 10.83 -13.40
CA SER A 71 -17.31 11.77 -13.78
C SER A 71 -17.42 12.02 -15.28
N LYS A 72 -16.46 11.57 -16.08
CA LYS A 72 -16.41 11.68 -17.55
C LYS A 72 -16.76 10.38 -18.25
N GLY A 73 -17.03 9.30 -17.50
CA GLY A 73 -17.35 7.97 -18.02
C GLY A 73 -16.13 7.12 -18.38
N ASN A 74 -14.90 7.50 -17.97
CA ASN A 74 -13.72 6.67 -18.18
C ASN A 74 -13.59 5.64 -17.04
N ALA A 75 -13.11 4.43 -17.37
CA ALA A 75 -12.79 3.43 -16.37
C ALA A 75 -11.69 3.93 -15.41
N ILE A 76 -11.89 3.69 -14.11
CA ILE A 76 -10.92 4.00 -13.08
C ILE A 76 -10.07 2.75 -12.83
N VAL A 77 -8.77 2.84 -13.06
CA VAL A 77 -7.80 1.75 -12.86
C VAL A 77 -6.99 2.05 -11.60
N ALA A 78 -7.03 1.13 -10.62
CA ALA A 78 -6.39 1.33 -9.31
C ALA A 78 -4.87 1.57 -9.44
N GLU A 79 -4.21 0.88 -10.34
CA GLU A 79 -2.78 0.96 -10.63
C GLU A 79 -2.36 2.32 -11.22
N GLU A 80 -3.29 3.02 -11.87
CA GLU A 80 -3.05 4.34 -12.48
C GLU A 80 -3.26 5.50 -11.49
N ILE A 81 -3.83 5.22 -10.31
CA ILE A 81 -4.05 6.24 -9.29
C ILE A 81 -2.72 6.67 -8.69
N ASN A 82 -2.29 7.88 -9.03
CA ASN A 82 -1.11 8.48 -8.41
C ASN A 82 -1.43 8.93 -6.98
N ILE A 83 -1.06 8.12 -5.99
CA ILE A 83 -1.37 8.32 -4.57
C ILE A 83 -0.85 9.66 -4.05
N GLN A 84 0.31 10.13 -4.51
CA GLN A 84 0.86 11.45 -4.13
C GLN A 84 -0.02 12.61 -4.62
N LYS A 85 -0.51 12.54 -5.86
CA LYS A 85 -1.42 13.57 -6.39
C LYS A 85 -2.77 13.50 -5.70
N ASN A 86 -3.27 12.28 -5.51
CA ASN A 86 -4.52 11.99 -4.84
C ASN A 86 -4.53 12.52 -3.39
N TYR A 87 -3.45 12.37 -2.64
CA TYR A 87 -3.28 12.88 -1.28
C TYR A 87 -3.44 14.41 -1.18
N LYS A 88 -3.14 15.16 -2.26
CA LYS A 88 -3.27 16.62 -2.31
C LYS A 88 -4.70 17.11 -2.56
N LEU A 89 -5.59 16.20 -2.96
CA LEU A 89 -7.01 16.52 -3.13
C LEU A 89 -7.68 16.65 -1.76
N LYS A 90 -8.87 17.27 -1.75
CA LYS A 90 -9.72 17.24 -0.57
C LYS A 90 -10.15 15.80 -0.29
N PRO A 91 -10.37 15.40 0.98
CA PRO A 91 -10.72 14.03 1.32
C PRO A 91 -11.89 13.47 0.51
N GLU A 92 -12.93 14.27 0.28
CA GLU A 92 -14.15 13.92 -0.48
C GLU A 92 -13.88 13.68 -1.98
N ASP A 93 -12.81 14.23 -2.52
CA ASP A 93 -12.42 14.09 -3.93
C ASP A 93 -11.39 12.95 -4.15
N ARG A 94 -10.93 12.30 -3.06
CA ARG A 94 -9.92 11.26 -3.12
C ARG A 94 -10.50 9.92 -3.53
N LEU A 95 -9.68 9.17 -4.25
CA LEU A 95 -9.92 7.78 -4.58
C LEU A 95 -9.02 6.89 -3.71
N TYR A 96 -9.57 5.79 -3.22
CA TYR A 96 -8.91 4.89 -2.30
C TYR A 96 -8.78 3.49 -2.91
N PRO A 97 -7.67 3.20 -3.64
CA PRO A 97 -7.47 1.90 -4.24
C PRO A 97 -7.15 0.84 -3.17
N ILE A 98 -7.67 -0.36 -3.38
CA ILE A 98 -7.37 -1.56 -2.59
C ILE A 98 -6.97 -2.66 -3.56
N PHE A 99 -5.85 -3.34 -3.28
CA PHE A 99 -5.42 -4.51 -4.02
C PHE A 99 -5.70 -5.75 -3.18
N MET A 100 -6.16 -6.81 -3.82
CA MET A 100 -6.52 -8.07 -3.18
C MET A 100 -5.68 -9.19 -3.79
N TYR A 101 -5.01 -9.96 -2.95
CA TYR A 101 -4.17 -11.07 -3.34
C TYR A 101 -4.86 -12.40 -3.04
N ASN A 102 -4.81 -13.31 -4.02
CA ASN A 102 -5.26 -14.69 -3.88
C ASN A 102 -4.15 -15.64 -4.35
N SER A 103 -3.70 -16.54 -3.48
CA SER A 103 -2.66 -17.51 -3.80
C SER A 103 -3.10 -18.61 -4.75
N ASN A 104 -4.42 -18.93 -4.81
CA ASN A 104 -4.96 -20.13 -5.43
C ASN A 104 -5.80 -19.90 -6.70
N SER A 105 -6.12 -18.67 -7.07
CA SER A 105 -7.02 -18.37 -8.20
C SER A 105 -6.34 -17.59 -9.30
N SER A 106 -6.61 -18.02 -10.53
CA SER A 106 -6.33 -17.29 -11.76
C SER A 106 -7.59 -16.66 -12.36
N ASP A 107 -8.75 -16.76 -11.67
CA ASP A 107 -10.01 -16.24 -12.18
C ASP A 107 -10.40 -14.94 -11.46
N GLU A 108 -10.15 -13.81 -12.13
CA GLU A 108 -10.45 -12.47 -11.67
C GLU A 108 -11.93 -12.30 -11.29
N PHE A 109 -12.83 -12.91 -12.08
CA PHE A 109 -14.26 -12.83 -11.86
C PHE A 109 -14.68 -13.53 -10.56
N GLU A 110 -14.07 -14.67 -10.25
CA GLU A 110 -14.36 -15.44 -9.03
C GLU A 110 -13.87 -14.70 -7.77
N ILE A 111 -12.71 -14.05 -7.82
CA ILE A 111 -12.17 -13.23 -6.72
C ILE A 111 -13.12 -12.06 -6.42
N TYR A 112 -13.54 -11.34 -7.46
CA TYR A 112 -14.42 -10.16 -7.33
C TYR A 112 -15.80 -10.54 -6.78
N GLN A 113 -16.40 -11.63 -7.28
CA GLN A 113 -17.76 -12.07 -6.90
C GLN A 113 -17.84 -12.66 -5.49
N THR A 114 -16.81 -13.33 -5.02
CA THR A 114 -16.94 -14.12 -3.80
C THR A 114 -16.24 -13.55 -2.59
N MET A 115 -15.23 -12.71 -2.71
CA MET A 115 -14.32 -12.29 -1.63
C MET A 115 -13.90 -13.44 -0.66
N LYS A 116 -14.37 -14.65 -0.94
CA LYS A 116 -14.12 -15.84 -0.12
C LYS A 116 -12.69 -16.35 -0.25
N THR A 117 -12.04 -16.01 -1.34
CA THR A 117 -10.74 -16.53 -1.73
C THR A 117 -9.61 -15.54 -1.52
N VAL A 118 -9.92 -14.32 -1.03
CA VAL A 118 -8.90 -13.30 -0.77
C VAL A 118 -8.06 -13.68 0.45
N ASP A 119 -6.75 -13.83 0.25
CA ASP A 119 -5.80 -14.14 1.31
C ASP A 119 -5.25 -12.90 1.99
N SER A 120 -5.17 -11.79 1.26
CA SER A 120 -4.63 -10.52 1.79
C SER A 120 -5.20 -9.31 1.06
N TYR A 121 -5.35 -8.22 1.80
CA TYR A 121 -5.78 -6.91 1.31
C TYR A 121 -4.64 -5.93 1.43
N ILE A 122 -4.28 -5.22 0.37
CA ILE A 122 -3.15 -4.32 0.32
C ILE A 122 -3.65 -2.89 0.13
N PHE A 123 -3.23 -2.00 1.02
CA PHE A 123 -3.65 -0.61 1.11
C PHE A 123 -2.47 0.30 0.80
N PRO A 124 -2.50 1.05 -0.32
CA PRO A 124 -1.49 2.05 -0.61
C PRO A 124 -1.65 3.26 0.30
N MET A 125 -0.53 3.81 0.74
CA MET A 125 -0.47 4.92 1.69
C MET A 125 0.56 5.95 1.25
N PHE A 126 0.32 7.21 1.62
CA PHE A 126 1.21 8.33 1.35
C PHE A 126 1.21 9.31 2.51
N GLY A 127 2.37 9.85 2.85
CA GLY A 127 2.51 10.79 3.95
C GLY A 127 3.80 11.60 3.85
N ASN A 128 4.13 12.28 4.93
CA ASN A 128 5.34 13.09 5.03
C ASN A 128 6.30 12.49 6.07
N GLY A 129 7.55 12.33 5.67
CA GLY A 129 8.66 12.01 6.55
C GLY A 129 9.25 13.25 7.21
N LEU A 130 10.56 13.21 7.48
CA LEU A 130 11.28 14.37 8.01
C LEU A 130 11.60 15.39 6.91
N TRP A 131 12.11 14.94 5.78
CA TRP A 131 12.58 15.80 4.70
C TRP A 131 11.62 15.91 3.54
N GLU A 132 11.04 14.82 3.16
CA GLU A 132 10.15 14.71 1.99
C GLU A 132 9.07 13.66 2.25
N TRP A 133 8.36 13.29 1.18
CA TRP A 133 7.31 12.28 1.29
C TRP A 133 7.85 10.88 1.60
N ILE A 134 7.03 10.15 2.31
CA ILE A 134 7.11 8.71 2.49
C ILE A 134 5.84 8.08 1.90
N SER A 135 5.94 6.86 1.46
CA SER A 135 4.80 6.11 0.93
C SER A 135 4.95 4.63 1.26
N GLY A 136 3.92 3.87 1.00
CA GLY A 136 4.04 2.43 1.12
C GLY A 136 2.75 1.69 0.84
N TYR A 137 2.87 0.38 0.94
CA TYR A 137 1.78 -0.57 0.86
C TYR A 137 1.74 -1.35 2.16
N VAL A 138 0.59 -1.40 2.80
CA VAL A 138 0.38 -2.21 4.01
C VAL A 138 -0.60 -3.31 3.66
N ALA A 139 -0.17 -4.56 3.80
CA ALA A 139 -0.99 -5.73 3.56
C ALA A 139 -1.56 -6.26 4.88
N LEU A 140 -2.87 -6.45 4.92
CA LEU A 140 -3.56 -7.17 5.98
C LEU A 140 -3.87 -8.59 5.54
N GLU A 141 -3.86 -9.53 6.47
CA GLU A 141 -4.36 -10.88 6.27
C GLU A 141 -5.88 -10.85 6.02
N LYS A 142 -6.47 -11.98 5.67
CA LYS A 142 -7.91 -12.13 5.41
C LYS A 142 -8.82 -11.69 6.58
N ASP A 143 -8.27 -11.61 7.80
CA ASP A 143 -8.98 -11.14 8.99
C ASP A 143 -9.17 -9.60 9.00
N LEU A 144 -8.52 -8.88 8.06
CA LEU A 144 -8.53 -7.41 7.97
C LEU A 144 -8.09 -6.72 9.27
N ASN A 145 -7.24 -7.39 10.05
CA ASN A 145 -6.70 -6.91 11.31
C ASN A 145 -5.20 -7.13 11.42
N THR A 146 -4.74 -8.32 11.05
CA THR A 146 -3.34 -8.72 11.21
C THR A 146 -2.52 -8.26 10.01
N ILE A 147 -1.40 -7.56 10.25
CA ILE A 147 -0.48 -7.17 9.20
C ILE A 147 0.25 -8.40 8.67
N LYS A 148 0.08 -8.66 7.39
CA LYS A 148 0.82 -9.68 6.62
C LYS A 148 2.25 -9.23 6.33
N GLY A 149 2.39 -7.99 5.89
CA GLY A 149 3.64 -7.35 5.60
C GLY A 149 3.45 -5.90 5.13
N VAL A 150 4.56 -5.21 4.92
CA VAL A 150 4.58 -3.82 4.46
C VAL A 150 5.69 -3.63 3.44
N ALA A 151 5.53 -2.64 2.56
CA ALA A 151 6.57 -2.18 1.64
C ALA A 151 6.61 -0.65 1.70
N PHE A 152 7.49 -0.10 2.53
CA PHE A 152 7.66 1.35 2.66
C PHE A 152 8.76 1.88 1.74
N ASP A 153 8.59 3.12 1.32
CA ASP A 153 9.51 3.87 0.48
C ASP A 153 9.59 5.33 0.93
N HIS A 154 10.66 6.02 0.53
CA HIS A 154 10.89 7.42 0.83
C HIS A 154 11.56 8.12 -0.35
N LYS A 155 11.44 9.45 -0.42
CA LYS A 155 12.11 10.23 -1.46
C LYS A 155 13.51 10.69 -1.05
N GLN A 156 13.66 11.26 0.14
CA GLN A 156 14.89 11.95 0.56
C GLN A 156 15.20 11.80 2.06
N GLU A 157 14.80 10.70 2.68
CA GLU A 157 15.20 10.49 4.08
C GLU A 157 16.70 10.18 4.20
N THR A 158 17.31 10.53 5.32
CA THR A 158 18.75 10.39 5.56
C THR A 158 19.18 8.92 5.57
N PRO A 159 20.16 8.50 4.73
CA PRO A 159 20.73 7.16 4.76
C PRO A 159 21.20 6.75 6.18
N GLY A 160 20.93 5.51 6.57
CA GLY A 160 21.27 4.98 7.90
C GLY A 160 20.35 5.47 9.03
N LEU A 161 19.47 6.44 8.78
CA LEU A 161 18.49 6.97 9.72
C LEU A 161 17.07 6.73 9.19
N GLY A 162 16.37 7.77 8.74
CA GLY A 162 15.00 7.69 8.24
C GLY A 162 14.83 6.80 6.99
N ALA A 163 15.84 6.75 6.12
CA ALA A 163 15.84 5.89 4.94
C ALA A 163 15.75 4.38 5.26
N ARG A 164 16.04 3.96 6.49
CA ARG A 164 15.88 2.56 6.94
C ARG A 164 14.44 2.06 6.86
N ILE A 165 13.43 2.93 6.77
CA ILE A 165 12.03 2.48 6.61
C ILE A 165 11.84 1.54 5.42
N SER A 166 12.65 1.66 4.37
CA SER A 166 12.60 0.79 3.18
C SER A 166 13.43 -0.50 3.32
N SER A 167 14.12 -0.71 4.44
CA SER A 167 14.85 -1.95 4.70
C SER A 167 13.94 -3.06 5.21
N ASN A 168 14.24 -4.31 4.83
CA ASN A 168 13.52 -5.49 5.33
C ASN A 168 13.55 -5.56 6.85
N GLU A 169 14.67 -5.17 7.49
CA GLU A 169 14.81 -5.14 8.95
C GLU A 169 13.69 -4.35 9.63
N ILE A 170 13.37 -3.17 9.12
CA ILE A 170 12.31 -2.31 9.70
C ILE A 170 10.93 -2.80 9.28
N GLN A 171 10.76 -3.19 8.02
CA GLN A 171 9.48 -3.65 7.49
C GLN A 171 9.02 -4.96 8.16
N ASP A 172 9.93 -5.87 8.47
CA ASP A 172 9.61 -7.12 9.15
C ASP A 172 9.09 -6.93 10.58
N ARG A 173 9.41 -5.80 11.23
CA ARG A 173 8.88 -5.45 12.56
C ARG A 173 7.36 -5.30 12.58
N TYR A 174 6.74 -5.00 11.42
CA TYR A 174 5.28 -4.81 11.29
C TYR A 174 4.52 -6.12 11.12
N LYS A 175 5.18 -7.22 10.71
CA LYS A 175 4.53 -8.52 10.51
C LYS A 175 3.86 -9.01 11.79
N LYS A 176 2.64 -9.54 11.66
CA LYS A 176 1.80 -10.08 12.75
C LYS A 176 1.33 -9.04 13.77
N LYS A 177 1.53 -7.74 13.52
CA LYS A 177 0.93 -6.67 14.33
C LYS A 177 -0.53 -6.50 13.96
N LYS A 178 -1.33 -5.99 14.91
CA LYS A 178 -2.78 -5.81 14.75
C LYS A 178 -3.14 -4.35 14.76
N ILE A 179 -4.07 -3.96 13.88
CA ILE A 179 -4.52 -2.57 13.75
C ILE A 179 -5.75 -2.25 14.60
N PHE A 180 -6.53 -3.27 15.00
CA PHE A 180 -7.68 -3.14 15.89
C PHE A 180 -7.42 -3.88 17.19
N ASP A 181 -7.92 -3.32 18.29
CA ASP A 181 -7.92 -3.96 19.60
C ASP A 181 -9.01 -5.05 19.75
N ASN A 182 -9.12 -5.62 20.95
CA ASN A 182 -10.10 -6.64 21.26
C ASN A 182 -11.55 -6.12 21.31
N ASN A 183 -11.74 -4.81 21.42
CA ASN A 183 -13.07 -4.16 21.39
C ASN A 183 -13.50 -3.86 19.94
N GLY A 184 -12.58 -3.96 18.98
CA GLY A 184 -12.81 -3.59 17.59
C GLY A 184 -12.50 -2.12 17.28
N ASP A 185 -11.87 -1.41 18.22
CA ASP A 185 -11.45 -0.03 18.02
C ASP A 185 -10.14 0.04 17.21
N LEU A 186 -10.07 0.98 16.26
CA LEU A 186 -8.87 1.19 15.45
C LEU A 186 -7.77 1.84 16.30
N ILE A 187 -6.75 1.05 16.64
CA ILE A 187 -5.57 1.52 17.39
C ILE A 187 -4.43 1.87 16.44
N SER A 188 -4.39 1.24 15.24
CA SER A 188 -3.29 1.33 14.28
C SER A 188 -1.98 0.76 14.84
N ILE A 189 -0.85 1.01 14.14
CA ILE A 189 0.48 0.57 14.59
C ILE A 189 1.33 1.78 14.89
N THR A 190 1.97 1.75 16.06
CA THR A 190 2.87 2.82 16.50
C THR A 190 4.32 2.33 16.53
N MET A 191 5.17 2.93 15.70
CA MET A 191 6.62 2.82 15.85
C MET A 191 7.05 3.62 17.09
N LEU A 192 7.71 2.97 18.03
CA LEU A 192 8.18 3.56 19.27
C LEU A 192 9.39 4.49 19.01
N LYS A 193 9.71 5.33 19.98
CA LYS A 193 10.91 6.15 19.95
C LYS A 193 12.14 5.31 20.29
N GLY A 194 13.22 5.49 19.54
CA GLY A 194 14.49 4.77 19.77
C GLY A 194 14.44 3.32 19.32
N GLU A 195 15.48 2.57 19.60
CA GLU A 195 15.63 1.15 19.31
C GLU A 195 15.86 0.34 20.57
N ASN A 196 15.64 -0.99 20.47
CA ASN A 196 15.80 -1.96 21.57
C ASN A 196 14.80 -1.72 22.72
N ASN A 197 13.57 -1.34 22.36
CA ASN A 197 12.48 -1.22 23.31
C ASN A 197 12.13 -2.60 23.88
N ARG A 198 12.17 -2.75 25.23
CA ARG A 198 12.01 -4.05 25.90
C ARG A 198 10.56 -4.54 25.93
N THR A 199 9.61 -3.62 25.92
CA THR A 199 8.18 -3.94 26.00
C THR A 199 7.47 -3.40 24.79
N ILE A 200 7.06 -4.32 23.90
CA ILE A 200 6.37 -4.02 22.63
C ILE A 200 5.12 -4.90 22.57
N ASN A 201 3.94 -4.28 22.48
CA ASN A 201 2.68 -4.99 22.36
C ASN A 201 2.33 -5.26 20.87
N GLU A 202 1.14 -5.82 20.64
CA GLU A 202 0.67 -6.18 19.28
C GLU A 202 0.34 -4.98 18.38
N HIS A 203 0.24 -3.77 18.95
CA HIS A 203 0.00 -2.51 18.23
C HIS A 203 1.27 -1.65 18.10
N GLN A 204 2.41 -2.18 18.45
CA GLN A 204 3.66 -1.42 18.48
C GLN A 204 4.78 -2.14 17.74
N VAL A 205 5.69 -1.37 17.17
CA VAL A 205 6.95 -1.86 16.61
C VAL A 205 8.12 -1.11 17.22
N ASP A 206 9.27 -1.75 17.27
CA ASP A 206 10.50 -1.11 17.72
C ASP A 206 10.88 0.05 16.78
N GLY A 207 11.40 1.11 17.35
CA GLY A 207 11.72 2.32 16.62
C GLY A 207 13.06 2.27 15.91
N MET A 208 13.48 3.43 15.42
CA MET A 208 14.77 3.64 14.78
C MET A 208 15.54 4.72 15.51
N SER A 209 16.77 4.42 15.94
CA SER A 209 17.65 5.42 16.55
C SER A 209 17.95 6.56 15.59
N GLY A 210 17.81 7.80 16.05
CA GLY A 210 18.05 9.00 15.25
C GLY A 210 16.99 9.33 14.19
N ALA A 211 15.91 8.55 14.06
CA ALA A 211 14.88 8.73 13.03
C ALA A 211 13.45 8.88 13.60
N THR A 212 13.31 9.44 14.80
CA THR A 212 12.02 9.59 15.48
C THR A 212 10.99 10.36 14.66
N ILE A 213 11.40 11.40 13.92
CA ILE A 213 10.46 12.22 13.13
C ILE A 213 9.92 11.42 11.95
N THR A 214 10.77 10.67 11.25
CA THR A 214 10.34 9.76 10.17
C THR A 214 9.41 8.66 10.71
N GLY A 215 9.74 8.08 11.86
CA GLY A 215 8.86 7.09 12.53
C GLY A 215 7.49 7.68 12.90
N ASN A 216 7.44 8.91 13.41
CA ASN A 216 6.18 9.61 13.66
C ASN A 216 5.41 9.91 12.36
N GLY A 217 6.12 10.16 11.26
CA GLY A 217 5.52 10.28 9.92
C GLY A 217 4.83 9.00 9.48
N LEU A 218 5.50 7.84 9.65
CA LEU A 218 4.89 6.53 9.40
C LEU A 218 3.65 6.30 10.26
N ASN A 219 3.72 6.57 11.56
CA ASN A 219 2.58 6.40 12.47
C ASN A 219 1.36 7.20 12.00
N LYS A 220 1.56 8.48 11.65
CA LYS A 220 0.49 9.34 11.14
C LYS A 220 -0.05 8.86 9.79
N MET A 221 0.82 8.44 8.88
CA MET A 221 0.43 7.92 7.57
C MET A 221 -0.44 6.68 7.70
N ILE A 222 -0.01 5.70 8.49
CA ILE A 222 -0.71 4.42 8.66
C ILE A 222 -2.08 4.65 9.33
N LEU A 223 -2.13 5.41 10.43
CA LEU A 223 -3.38 5.72 11.12
C LEU A 223 -4.37 6.43 10.18
N HIS A 224 -3.95 7.51 9.53
CA HIS A 224 -4.80 8.30 8.63
C HIS A 224 -5.42 7.44 7.53
N TYR A 225 -4.64 6.57 6.88
CA TYR A 225 -5.19 5.74 5.81
C TYR A 225 -6.11 4.63 6.35
N PHE A 226 -5.81 4.03 7.48
CA PHE A 226 -6.74 3.07 8.07
C PHE A 226 -8.05 3.72 8.55
N GLU A 227 -8.03 4.96 9.00
CA GLU A 227 -9.26 5.75 9.23
C GLU A 227 -10.07 5.90 7.94
N CYS A 228 -9.42 6.23 6.80
CA CYS A 228 -10.10 6.35 5.51
C CYS A 228 -10.69 5.01 5.02
N TYR A 229 -10.01 3.89 5.24
CA TYR A 229 -10.46 2.55 4.83
C TYR A 229 -11.37 1.86 5.85
N GLN A 230 -11.59 2.45 7.03
CA GLN A 230 -12.27 1.78 8.15
C GLN A 230 -13.68 1.30 7.80
N GLY A 231 -14.44 2.08 7.04
CA GLY A 231 -15.78 1.69 6.59
C GLY A 231 -15.77 0.41 5.76
N TYR A 232 -14.87 0.31 4.80
CA TYR A 232 -14.69 -0.88 3.98
C TYR A 232 -14.24 -2.09 4.81
N ILE A 233 -13.25 -1.90 5.68
CA ILE A 233 -12.71 -2.95 6.55
C ILE A 233 -13.81 -3.51 7.45
N ASN A 234 -14.57 -2.67 8.13
CA ASN A 234 -15.63 -3.09 9.05
C ASN A 234 -16.76 -3.83 8.31
N LYS A 235 -17.19 -3.36 7.12
CA LYS A 235 -18.19 -4.01 6.29
C LYS A 235 -17.76 -5.43 5.90
N ASN A 236 -16.50 -5.62 5.52
CA ASN A 236 -16.01 -6.91 5.08
C ASN A 236 -15.71 -7.87 6.24
N LYS A 237 -15.26 -7.38 7.40
CA LYS A 237 -15.18 -8.17 8.63
C LYS A 237 -16.54 -8.73 9.04
N LEU A 238 -17.57 -7.91 9.04
CA LEU A 238 -18.94 -8.32 9.40
C LEU A 238 -19.47 -9.40 8.44
N ASN A 239 -19.26 -9.23 7.15
CA ASN A 239 -19.65 -10.22 6.13
C ASN A 239 -18.95 -11.57 6.31
N ALA A 240 -17.69 -11.59 6.74
CA ALA A 240 -16.95 -12.80 7.04
C ALA A 240 -17.53 -13.55 8.24
N VAL A 241 -17.89 -12.85 9.33
CA VAL A 241 -18.50 -13.42 10.54
C VAL A 241 -19.89 -14.03 10.25
N ILE A 242 -20.75 -13.32 9.50
CA ILE A 242 -22.09 -13.78 9.16
C ILE A 242 -22.04 -15.06 8.31
N LYS A 243 -21.05 -15.19 7.41
CA LYS A 243 -20.87 -16.37 6.57
C LYS A 243 -20.40 -17.60 7.36
N THR A 244 -19.55 -17.43 8.38
CA THR A 244 -19.10 -18.54 9.25
C THR A 244 -20.17 -19.04 10.20
N SER A 245 -21.14 -18.21 10.57
CA SER A 245 -22.25 -18.58 11.45
C SER A 245 -23.40 -19.32 10.74
N LYS A 246 -23.38 -19.40 9.40
CA LYS A 246 -24.42 -20.07 8.57
C LYS A 246 -23.98 -21.43 8.00
N ASN A 247 -22.77 -21.86 8.28
CA ASN A 247 -22.23 -23.19 7.96
C ASN A 247 -22.11 -24.02 9.23
#